data_dc58d4f71d07178da39a164bd6f7e15d
#
_entry.id   dc58d4f71d07178da39a164bd6f7e15d
#
_cell.length_a   1.000
_cell.length_b   1.000
_cell.length_c   1.000
_cell.angle_alpha   90.00
_cell.angle_beta   90.00
_cell.angle_gamma   90.00
#
_symmetry.space_group_name_H-M   'P 1'
#
loop_
_entity.id
_entity.type
_entity.pdbx_description
1 polymer ?
#
loop_
_entity_poly.entity_id
_entity_poly.type
_entity_poly.pdbx_seq_one_letter_code
_entity_poly.pdbx_strand_id
1 'polypeptide(L)'
;MLIRDVRPWGGPASDVVIEGGRISVVRPHDESVPLGAEDVEGRGRLLLPSFSDVHVHLDSTRIGLPFREHTGSPGVWGMMMNDRRNWRDTDVPHAEIVAGTLERMIARGTTRVRSYAQVDVDCKLEKFDAVMAAKERFADQAEVQIMTFPQAGILLEEGTVDYLEESLKQGADVMGGIDPSQLDRDPVKHLDIVFGLAEKYQVEIDIHLHEPGHLGVFSTELVLERVRALGMQGKVTMSHAYELGGVNEATSRRLIDEFAELDIAMASVAPAARNQLSLVDLVSSGVRFGLGEDGQRDYWSPYGNGDLLDRTWQLAFTNNFRRDEHIEMCLAIATMGGASIMSQASPRLTGVQDRPGTAVGDRADLVLVDGETPTSAVMDRGTDRTVLHDGRVVADGLRVLAH
;
A
#
# COMPACT_ATOMS: atom_id res chain seq x y z
N MET A 1 5.66 27.01 7.19
CA MET A 1 6.28 26.16 8.23
C MET A 1 7.73 25.87 7.83
N LEU A 2 8.65 25.94 8.78
CA LEU A 2 10.06 25.56 8.61
C LEU A 2 10.31 24.21 9.30
N ILE A 3 10.96 23.28 8.62
CA ILE A 3 11.58 22.11 9.24
C ILE A 3 13.09 22.37 9.23
N ARG A 4 13.66 22.61 10.42
CA ARG A 4 15.06 22.95 10.58
C ARG A 4 15.89 21.70 10.88
N ASP A 5 17.13 21.64 10.42
CA ASP A 5 18.10 20.59 10.69
C ASP A 5 17.58 19.16 10.39
N VAL A 6 17.31 18.90 9.11
CA VAL A 6 16.93 17.56 8.60
C VAL A 6 17.87 17.12 7.50
N ARG A 7 17.89 15.82 7.20
CA ARG A 7 18.70 15.23 6.13
C ARG A 7 17.82 14.52 5.10
N PRO A 8 17.40 15.23 4.02
CA PRO A 8 16.63 14.60 2.94
C PRO A 8 17.37 13.38 2.38
N TRP A 9 16.77 12.20 2.48
CA TRP A 9 17.37 10.91 2.09
C TRP A 9 18.80 10.67 2.62
N GLY A 10 19.10 11.17 3.82
CA GLY A 10 20.44 11.04 4.42
C GLY A 10 21.51 11.94 3.81
N GLY A 11 21.13 12.91 2.97
CA GLY A 11 21.99 13.93 2.43
C GLY A 11 22.50 14.93 3.49
N PRO A 12 23.11 16.06 3.06
CA PRO A 12 23.59 17.09 3.97
C PRO A 12 22.47 17.67 4.85
N ALA A 13 22.84 18.14 6.06
CA ALA A 13 21.93 18.85 6.95
C ALA A 13 21.32 20.07 6.22
N SER A 14 20.01 20.17 6.26
CA SER A 14 19.24 21.12 5.48
C SER A 14 18.07 21.69 6.30
N ASP A 15 17.64 22.89 5.93
CA ASP A 15 16.39 23.48 6.34
C ASP A 15 15.41 23.42 5.18
N VAL A 16 14.19 22.95 5.46
CA VAL A 16 13.13 22.79 4.47
C VAL A 16 11.96 23.70 4.80
N VAL A 17 11.55 24.54 3.84
CA VAL A 17 10.39 25.43 3.99
C VAL A 17 9.20 24.81 3.25
N ILE A 18 8.05 24.81 3.90
CA ILE A 18 6.79 24.30 3.37
C ILE A 18 5.79 25.44 3.24
N GLU A 19 5.20 25.57 2.06
CA GLU A 19 4.15 26.54 1.73
C GLU A 19 3.08 25.87 0.88
N GLY A 20 1.81 26.07 1.26
CA GLY A 20 0.67 25.53 0.51
C GLY A 20 0.72 24.01 0.33
N GLY A 21 1.15 23.26 1.35
CA GLY A 21 1.25 21.79 1.30
C GLY A 21 2.40 21.24 0.45
N ARG A 22 3.35 22.11 0.04
CA ARG A 22 4.50 21.71 -0.80
C ARG A 22 5.82 22.23 -0.25
N ILE A 23 6.89 21.55 -0.59
CA ILE A 23 8.25 22.01 -0.33
C ILE A 23 8.55 23.21 -1.23
N SER A 24 8.75 24.40 -0.65
CA SER A 24 9.05 25.62 -1.38
C SER A 24 10.55 25.92 -1.44
N VAL A 25 11.31 25.55 -0.39
CA VAL A 25 12.75 25.76 -0.33
C VAL A 25 13.44 24.57 0.34
N VAL A 26 14.59 24.17 -0.17
CA VAL A 26 15.57 23.31 0.49
C VAL A 26 16.90 24.06 0.48
N ARG A 27 17.48 24.32 1.64
CA ARG A 27 18.75 25.08 1.77
C ARG A 27 19.65 24.44 2.81
N PRO A 28 20.97 24.69 2.79
CA PRO A 28 21.86 24.26 3.86
C PRO A 28 21.37 24.71 5.22
N HIS A 29 21.53 23.84 6.24
CA HIS A 29 21.13 24.14 7.60
C HIS A 29 21.85 25.39 8.16
N ASP A 30 21.08 26.24 8.86
CA ASP A 30 21.57 27.45 9.51
C ASP A 30 20.97 27.52 10.94
N GLU A 31 21.83 27.25 11.94
CA GLU A 31 21.45 27.29 13.36
C GLU A 31 20.94 28.67 13.82
N SER A 32 21.31 29.75 13.12
CA SER A 32 20.90 31.11 13.49
C SER A 32 19.45 31.43 13.16
N VAL A 33 18.77 30.60 12.36
CA VAL A 33 17.37 30.82 12.00
C VAL A 33 16.47 30.42 13.16
N PRO A 34 15.71 31.36 13.75
CA PRO A 34 14.81 31.04 14.86
C PRO A 34 13.63 30.18 14.40
N LEU A 35 13.15 29.30 15.27
CA LEU A 35 11.91 28.55 15.06
C LEU A 35 10.70 29.36 15.53
N GLY A 36 9.65 29.39 14.72
CA GLY A 36 8.31 29.83 15.10
C GLY A 36 7.52 28.73 15.82
N ALA A 37 6.30 29.05 16.23
CA ALA A 37 5.46 28.15 17.02
C ALA A 37 4.99 26.89 16.23
N GLU A 38 4.89 27.00 14.91
CA GLU A 38 4.45 25.92 14.02
C GLU A 38 5.63 25.20 13.33
N ASP A 39 6.86 25.63 13.61
CA ASP A 39 8.05 25.07 12.98
C ASP A 39 8.50 23.78 13.70
N VAL A 40 9.19 22.93 12.96
CA VAL A 40 9.66 21.62 13.45
C VAL A 40 11.18 21.63 13.59
N GLU A 41 11.68 21.24 14.75
CA GLU A 41 13.09 20.95 14.97
C GLU A 41 13.40 19.51 14.53
N GLY A 42 14.16 19.36 13.46
CA GLY A 42 14.50 18.07 12.86
C GLY A 42 15.55 17.28 13.65
N ARG A 43 16.45 17.96 14.37
CA ARG A 43 17.50 17.34 15.21
C ARG A 43 18.42 16.40 14.41
N GLY A 44 18.72 16.74 13.16
CA GLY A 44 19.54 15.93 12.28
C GLY A 44 18.90 14.62 11.82
N ARG A 45 17.58 14.40 12.05
CA ARG A 45 16.85 13.22 11.59
C ARG A 45 16.77 13.16 10.07
N LEU A 46 16.57 11.97 9.54
CA LEU A 46 16.25 11.77 8.14
C LEU A 46 14.91 12.39 7.80
N LEU A 47 14.83 13.06 6.66
CA LEU A 47 13.58 13.50 6.06
C LEU A 47 13.30 12.62 4.85
N LEU A 48 12.19 11.89 4.91
CA LEU A 48 11.72 10.99 3.87
C LEU A 48 10.32 11.38 3.42
N PRO A 49 9.88 11.02 2.21
CA PRO A 49 8.45 11.03 1.90
C PRO A 49 7.70 10.12 2.88
N SER A 50 6.48 10.45 3.23
CA SER A 50 5.64 9.58 4.05
C SER A 50 5.41 8.23 3.35
N PHE A 51 5.14 7.19 4.14
CA PHE A 51 4.85 5.86 3.61
C PHE A 51 3.53 5.83 2.85
N SER A 52 3.48 4.97 1.85
CA SER A 52 2.30 4.72 1.01
C SER A 52 2.01 3.22 1.03
N ASP A 53 1.05 2.81 1.85
CA ASP A 53 0.59 1.43 1.93
C ASP A 53 -0.46 1.18 0.86
N VAL A 54 -0.08 0.46 -0.19
CA VAL A 54 -0.94 0.25 -1.36
C VAL A 54 -1.69 -1.08 -1.33
N HIS A 55 -1.57 -1.82 -0.22
CA HIS A 55 -2.20 -3.12 -0.08
C HIS A 55 -2.37 -3.47 1.40
N VAL A 56 -3.48 -3.05 2.01
CA VAL A 56 -3.78 -3.38 3.40
C VAL A 56 -5.25 -3.75 3.60
N HIS A 57 -5.50 -4.74 4.46
CA HIS A 57 -6.84 -5.17 4.86
C HIS A 57 -7.23 -4.51 6.20
N LEU A 58 -7.62 -3.22 6.18
CA LEU A 58 -8.16 -2.57 7.36
C LEU A 58 -9.47 -3.22 7.81
N ASP A 59 -10.22 -3.75 6.87
CA ASP A 59 -11.52 -4.40 7.05
C ASP A 59 -11.48 -5.73 7.82
N SER A 60 -10.31 -6.36 7.96
CA SER A 60 -10.15 -7.63 8.68
C SER A 60 -9.16 -7.56 9.84
N THR A 61 -8.58 -6.38 10.09
CA THR A 61 -7.57 -6.17 11.13
C THR A 61 -8.03 -6.57 12.53
N ARG A 62 -7.10 -7.07 13.33
CA ARG A 62 -7.29 -7.34 14.75
C ARG A 62 -6.30 -6.58 15.64
N ILE A 63 -5.63 -5.56 15.11
CA ILE A 63 -4.77 -4.69 15.89
C ILE A 63 -5.61 -3.98 16.98
N GLY A 64 -5.11 -3.96 18.20
CA GLY A 64 -5.82 -3.40 19.35
C GLY A 64 -6.71 -4.38 20.10
N LEU A 65 -7.01 -5.55 19.51
CA LEU A 65 -7.73 -6.62 20.19
C LEU A 65 -6.76 -7.59 20.90
N PRO A 66 -7.24 -8.37 21.88
CA PRO A 66 -6.44 -9.44 22.46
C PRO A 66 -5.92 -10.40 21.39
N PHE A 67 -4.66 -10.81 21.55
CA PHE A 67 -4.04 -11.77 20.63
C PHE A 67 -4.78 -13.11 20.72
N ARG A 68 -5.05 -13.70 19.55
CA ARG A 68 -5.67 -15.02 19.45
C ARG A 68 -4.77 -15.99 18.71
N GLU A 69 -4.89 -17.26 19.05
CA GLU A 69 -4.26 -18.34 18.33
C GLU A 69 -4.80 -18.37 16.87
N HIS A 70 -3.88 -18.56 15.93
CA HIS A 70 -4.23 -18.70 14.52
C HIS A 70 -4.76 -20.12 14.26
N THR A 71 -6.01 -20.23 13.80
CA THR A 71 -6.74 -21.50 13.65
C THR A 71 -7.16 -21.82 12.22
N GLY A 72 -6.73 -21.00 11.23
CA GLY A 72 -7.13 -21.18 9.84
C GLY A 72 -6.54 -22.45 9.22
N SER A 73 -7.35 -23.14 8.41
CA SER A 73 -6.88 -24.22 7.55
C SER A 73 -6.03 -23.67 6.40
N PRO A 74 -5.01 -24.38 5.93
CA PRO A 74 -4.20 -23.92 4.80
C PRO A 74 -5.00 -23.67 3.52
N GLY A 75 -4.52 -22.71 2.71
CA GLY A 75 -5.10 -22.32 1.43
C GLY A 75 -6.13 -21.19 1.53
N VAL A 76 -6.32 -20.49 0.42
CA VAL A 76 -7.18 -19.29 0.31
C VAL A 76 -8.59 -19.53 0.89
N TRP A 77 -9.25 -20.62 0.46
CA TRP A 77 -10.59 -20.97 0.94
C TRP A 77 -10.65 -21.23 2.45
N GLY A 78 -9.67 -21.95 3.00
CA GLY A 78 -9.63 -22.29 4.42
C GLY A 78 -9.46 -21.04 5.30
N MET A 79 -8.60 -20.13 4.88
CA MET A 79 -8.35 -18.85 5.58
C MET A 79 -9.56 -17.92 5.49
N MET A 80 -10.14 -17.78 4.32
CA MET A 80 -11.35 -16.99 4.10
C MET A 80 -12.51 -17.46 4.98
N MET A 81 -12.78 -18.78 5.04
CA MET A 81 -13.82 -19.34 5.89
C MET A 81 -13.51 -19.21 7.38
N ASN A 82 -12.24 -19.13 7.76
CA ASN A 82 -11.82 -18.82 9.12
C ASN A 82 -12.17 -17.37 9.49
N ASP A 83 -11.88 -16.41 8.62
CA ASP A 83 -12.28 -15.02 8.80
C ASP A 83 -13.80 -14.88 8.91
N ARG A 84 -14.57 -15.41 7.97
CA ARG A 84 -16.06 -15.36 7.99
C ARG A 84 -16.68 -15.85 9.29
N ARG A 85 -16.12 -16.90 9.89
CA ARG A 85 -16.67 -17.47 11.13
C ARG A 85 -16.39 -16.62 12.35
N ASN A 86 -15.33 -15.83 12.32
CA ASN A 86 -14.75 -15.27 13.52
C ASN A 86 -14.67 -13.73 13.53
N TRP A 87 -14.79 -13.03 12.41
CA TRP A 87 -14.55 -11.59 12.37
C TRP A 87 -15.50 -10.78 13.25
N ARG A 88 -16.72 -11.30 13.52
CA ARG A 88 -17.69 -10.70 14.46
C ARG A 88 -17.47 -11.12 15.92
N ASP A 89 -16.46 -11.97 16.21
CA ASP A 89 -16.20 -12.47 17.56
C ASP A 89 -15.40 -11.45 18.39
N THR A 90 -16.01 -10.31 18.66
CA THR A 90 -15.46 -9.21 19.48
C THR A 90 -16.59 -8.30 19.94
N ASP A 91 -16.46 -7.74 21.17
CA ASP A 91 -17.38 -6.74 21.70
C ASP A 91 -17.04 -5.31 21.24
N VAL A 92 -15.86 -5.13 20.57
CA VAL A 92 -15.46 -3.84 20.04
C VAL A 92 -16.13 -3.61 18.68
N PRO A 93 -16.78 -2.46 18.46
CA PRO A 93 -17.35 -2.13 17.17
C PRO A 93 -16.33 -2.19 16.05
N HIS A 94 -16.65 -2.81 14.93
CA HIS A 94 -15.72 -3.03 13.83
C HIS A 94 -15.11 -1.73 13.31
N ALA A 95 -15.90 -0.67 13.19
CA ALA A 95 -15.42 0.65 12.79
C ALA A 95 -14.34 1.23 13.72
N GLU A 96 -14.39 0.94 15.02
CA GLU A 96 -13.36 1.40 15.96
C GLU A 96 -12.05 0.61 15.82
N ILE A 97 -12.13 -0.68 15.46
CA ILE A 97 -10.96 -1.51 15.19
C ILE A 97 -10.23 -0.99 13.93
N VAL A 98 -11.00 -0.75 12.87
CA VAL A 98 -10.50 -0.19 11.61
C VAL A 98 -9.86 1.18 11.85
N ALA A 99 -10.58 2.09 12.53
CA ALA A 99 -10.11 3.43 12.84
C ALA A 99 -8.83 3.41 13.70
N GLY A 100 -8.78 2.57 14.73
CA GLY A 100 -7.59 2.44 15.59
C GLY A 100 -6.38 1.86 14.87
N THR A 101 -6.58 1.02 13.84
CA THR A 101 -5.49 0.52 13.00
C THR A 101 -4.98 1.61 12.07
N LEU A 102 -5.87 2.36 11.40
CA LEU A 102 -5.48 3.48 10.54
C LEU A 102 -4.76 4.58 11.35
N GLU A 103 -5.26 4.93 12.54
CA GLU A 103 -4.58 5.85 13.45
C GLU A 103 -3.14 5.41 13.77
N ARG A 104 -2.96 4.13 14.05
CA ARG A 104 -1.63 3.56 14.30
C ARG A 104 -0.72 3.65 13.08
N MET A 105 -1.22 3.40 11.88
CA MET A 105 -0.46 3.53 10.63
C MET A 105 -0.02 4.98 10.39
N ILE A 106 -0.94 5.93 10.56
CA ILE A 106 -0.65 7.38 10.46
C ILE A 106 0.44 7.76 11.47
N ALA A 107 0.29 7.36 12.73
CA ALA A 107 1.27 7.64 13.79
C ALA A 107 2.67 7.08 13.48
N ARG A 108 2.77 6.09 12.59
CA ARG A 108 4.02 5.47 12.14
C ARG A 108 4.54 6.00 10.80
N GLY A 109 3.85 6.98 10.21
CA GLY A 109 4.32 7.68 9.01
C GLY A 109 3.62 7.30 7.72
N THR A 110 2.56 6.49 7.76
CA THR A 110 1.77 6.14 6.58
C THR A 110 0.64 7.14 6.40
N THR A 111 0.71 7.99 5.38
CA THR A 111 -0.32 9.01 5.08
C THR A 111 -1.02 8.77 3.75
N ARG A 112 -0.67 7.70 3.03
CA ARG A 112 -1.38 7.23 1.84
C ARG A 112 -1.69 5.76 2.02
N VAL A 113 -2.96 5.39 1.89
CA VAL A 113 -3.44 4.04 2.14
C VAL A 113 -4.42 3.62 1.06
N ARG A 114 -4.17 2.48 0.40
CA ARG A 114 -5.19 1.75 -0.37
C ARG A 114 -5.64 0.57 0.46
N SER A 115 -6.83 0.69 1.05
CA SER A 115 -7.42 -0.38 1.86
C SER A 115 -8.38 -1.23 1.05
N TYR A 116 -8.27 -2.53 1.22
CA TYR A 116 -9.33 -3.44 0.81
C TYR A 116 -10.50 -3.34 1.78
N ALA A 117 -11.69 -3.48 1.24
CA ALA A 117 -12.92 -3.58 1.99
C ALA A 117 -13.71 -4.76 1.45
N GLN A 118 -13.73 -5.87 2.15
CA GLN A 118 -14.44 -7.08 1.77
C GLN A 118 -15.93 -6.78 1.59
N VAL A 119 -16.44 -7.22 0.45
CA VAL A 119 -17.85 -7.11 0.07
C VAL A 119 -18.30 -8.46 -0.47
N ASP A 120 -19.24 -9.09 0.20
CA ASP A 120 -19.84 -10.36 -0.18
C ASP A 120 -21.21 -10.57 0.50
N VAL A 121 -21.82 -11.71 0.31
CA VAL A 121 -23.15 -12.00 0.87
C VAL A 121 -23.17 -12.20 2.39
N ASP A 122 -22.00 -12.50 3.01
CA ASP A 122 -21.90 -12.64 4.48
C ASP A 122 -21.78 -11.29 5.18
N CYS A 123 -20.78 -10.50 4.83
CA CYS A 123 -20.56 -9.19 5.45
C CYS A 123 -21.36 -8.06 4.79
N LYS A 124 -21.91 -8.30 3.59
CA LYS A 124 -22.58 -7.27 2.79
C LYS A 124 -21.68 -6.04 2.65
N LEU A 125 -22.08 -4.90 3.21
CA LEU A 125 -21.32 -3.65 3.23
C LEU A 125 -20.74 -3.31 4.61
N GLU A 126 -20.95 -4.14 5.66
CA GLU A 126 -20.51 -3.80 7.02
C GLU A 126 -18.99 -3.47 7.10
N LYS A 127 -18.16 -4.25 6.42
CA LYS A 127 -16.71 -4.02 6.39
C LYS A 127 -16.35 -2.78 5.55
N PHE A 128 -17.04 -2.57 4.43
CA PHE A 128 -16.91 -1.38 3.60
C PHE A 128 -17.29 -0.11 4.36
N ASP A 129 -18.42 -0.11 5.05
CA ASP A 129 -18.91 1.02 5.84
C ASP A 129 -17.90 1.40 6.96
N ALA A 130 -17.26 0.40 7.57
CA ALA A 130 -16.26 0.62 8.60
C ALA A 130 -14.99 1.30 8.05
N VAL A 131 -14.52 0.91 6.86
CA VAL A 131 -13.37 1.55 6.20
C VAL A 131 -13.75 2.95 5.72
N MET A 132 -14.96 3.14 5.20
CA MET A 132 -15.47 4.46 4.79
C MET A 132 -15.53 5.43 5.99
N ALA A 133 -16.04 4.99 7.13
CA ALA A 133 -16.06 5.80 8.36
C ALA A 133 -14.64 6.18 8.83
N ALA A 134 -13.67 5.29 8.71
CA ALA A 134 -12.27 5.59 9.02
C ALA A 134 -11.67 6.59 8.02
N LYS A 135 -11.92 6.44 6.71
CA LYS A 135 -11.52 7.41 5.66
C LYS A 135 -12.01 8.81 5.99
N GLU A 136 -13.29 8.94 6.34
CA GLU A 136 -13.89 10.24 6.71
C GLU A 136 -13.28 10.80 7.99
N ARG A 137 -13.10 9.97 9.03
CA ARG A 137 -12.55 10.38 10.33
C ARG A 137 -11.12 10.92 10.23
N PHE A 138 -10.29 10.39 9.35
CA PHE A 138 -8.88 10.74 9.21
C PHE A 138 -8.56 11.51 7.92
N ALA A 139 -9.57 12.14 7.29
CA ALA A 139 -9.41 12.83 6.01
C ALA A 139 -8.36 13.97 6.03
N ASP A 140 -8.13 14.61 7.19
CA ASP A 140 -7.12 15.65 7.37
C ASP A 140 -5.71 15.09 7.69
N GLN A 141 -5.58 13.77 7.95
CA GLN A 141 -4.33 13.13 8.35
C GLN A 141 -3.78 12.15 7.33
N ALA A 142 -4.63 11.61 6.45
CA ALA A 142 -4.23 10.64 5.43
C ALA A 142 -5.18 10.62 4.23
N GLU A 143 -4.62 10.33 3.07
CA GLU A 143 -5.36 9.99 1.85
C GLU A 143 -5.66 8.49 1.86
N VAL A 144 -6.95 8.13 1.84
CA VAL A 144 -7.40 6.72 1.83
C VAL A 144 -8.18 6.43 0.56
N GLN A 145 -7.71 5.46 -0.23
CA GLN A 145 -8.47 4.85 -1.33
C GLN A 145 -9.09 3.55 -0.84
N ILE A 146 -10.35 3.31 -1.16
CA ILE A 146 -11.08 2.11 -0.78
C ILE A 146 -11.31 1.24 -2.01
N MET A 147 -10.84 0.00 -1.95
CA MET A 147 -11.11 -1.01 -2.94
C MET A 147 -12.27 -1.90 -2.49
N THR A 148 -13.31 -1.99 -3.30
CA THR A 148 -14.35 -3.01 -3.09
C THR A 148 -13.80 -4.38 -3.43
N PHE A 149 -13.75 -5.30 -2.45
CA PHE A 149 -12.98 -6.54 -2.54
C PHE A 149 -13.84 -7.79 -2.42
N PRO A 150 -13.95 -8.60 -3.50
CA PRO A 150 -14.72 -9.84 -3.50
C PRO A 150 -13.92 -11.01 -2.88
N GLN A 151 -13.62 -10.96 -1.58
CA GLN A 151 -12.80 -11.95 -0.87
C GLN A 151 -13.22 -13.40 -1.12
N ALA A 152 -14.50 -13.65 -1.31
CA ALA A 152 -15.08 -14.98 -1.53
C ALA A 152 -15.22 -15.37 -3.01
N GLY A 153 -14.63 -14.58 -3.94
CA GLY A 153 -14.90 -14.70 -5.37
C GLY A 153 -16.14 -13.91 -5.78
N ILE A 154 -16.36 -13.81 -7.08
CA ILE A 154 -17.49 -13.06 -7.67
C ILE A 154 -18.62 -14.00 -8.07
N LEU A 155 -18.28 -15.21 -8.53
CA LEU A 155 -19.21 -16.14 -9.18
C LEU A 155 -19.73 -17.23 -8.24
N LEU A 156 -19.11 -17.43 -7.08
CA LEU A 156 -19.43 -18.53 -6.17
C LEU A 156 -20.72 -18.30 -5.38
N GLU A 157 -21.12 -17.05 -5.18
CA GLU A 157 -22.28 -16.70 -4.35
C GLU A 157 -23.17 -15.70 -5.09
N GLU A 158 -24.46 -16.07 -5.27
CA GLU A 158 -25.45 -15.21 -5.90
C GLU A 158 -25.68 -13.94 -5.06
N GLY A 159 -25.66 -12.77 -5.70
CA GLY A 159 -25.83 -11.46 -5.06
C GLY A 159 -24.51 -10.72 -4.76
N THR A 160 -23.35 -11.36 -4.84
CA THR A 160 -22.05 -10.68 -4.61
C THR A 160 -21.86 -9.50 -5.55
N VAL A 161 -22.19 -9.64 -6.83
CA VAL A 161 -22.07 -8.57 -7.85
C VAL A 161 -22.90 -7.35 -7.47
N ASP A 162 -24.11 -7.55 -6.93
CA ASP A 162 -24.99 -6.45 -6.54
C ASP A 162 -24.39 -5.62 -5.38
N TYR A 163 -23.75 -6.28 -4.41
CA TYR A 163 -23.06 -5.61 -3.31
C TYR A 163 -21.79 -4.90 -3.77
N LEU A 164 -21.01 -5.48 -4.69
CA LEU A 164 -19.85 -4.82 -5.31
C LEU A 164 -20.27 -3.56 -6.04
N GLU A 165 -21.36 -3.67 -6.83
CA GLU A 165 -21.90 -2.51 -7.54
C GLU A 165 -22.42 -1.43 -6.57
N GLU A 166 -23.07 -1.85 -5.47
CA GLU A 166 -23.57 -0.91 -4.47
C GLU A 166 -22.43 -0.17 -3.75
N SER A 167 -21.34 -0.85 -3.40
CA SER A 167 -20.17 -0.19 -2.80
C SER A 167 -19.51 0.82 -3.75
N LEU A 168 -19.48 0.54 -5.06
CA LEU A 168 -19.01 1.50 -6.08
C LEU A 168 -19.92 2.73 -6.16
N LYS A 169 -21.23 2.56 -6.08
CA LYS A 169 -22.19 3.69 -5.99
C LYS A 169 -21.99 4.54 -4.75
N GLN A 170 -21.58 3.91 -3.64
CA GLN A 170 -21.31 4.58 -2.38
C GLN A 170 -19.89 5.18 -2.28
N GLY A 171 -19.08 5.09 -3.33
CA GLY A 171 -17.80 5.81 -3.42
C GLY A 171 -16.56 4.95 -3.17
N ALA A 172 -16.63 3.63 -3.42
CA ALA A 172 -15.40 2.85 -3.56
C ALA A 172 -14.55 3.40 -4.72
N ASP A 173 -13.27 3.56 -4.49
CA ASP A 173 -12.33 4.20 -5.42
C ASP A 173 -11.77 3.21 -6.46
N VAL A 174 -11.75 1.92 -6.14
CA VAL A 174 -11.11 0.86 -6.93
C VAL A 174 -11.98 -0.38 -6.97
N MET A 175 -12.13 -0.99 -8.14
CA MET A 175 -12.79 -2.29 -8.32
C MET A 175 -11.81 -3.43 -8.11
N GLY A 176 -12.11 -4.35 -7.20
CA GLY A 176 -11.30 -5.51 -6.88
C GLY A 176 -11.63 -6.75 -7.68
N GLY A 177 -10.61 -7.60 -7.85
CA GLY A 177 -10.73 -8.99 -8.32
C GLY A 177 -9.86 -9.91 -7.50
N ILE A 178 -10.10 -11.24 -7.57
CA ILE A 178 -9.31 -12.24 -6.87
C ILE A 178 -9.29 -13.57 -7.61
N ASP A 179 -8.10 -14.12 -7.88
CA ASP A 179 -7.83 -15.49 -8.34
C ASP A 179 -8.89 -16.03 -9.32
N PRO A 180 -9.06 -15.41 -10.48
CA PRO A 180 -10.19 -15.66 -11.38
C PRO A 180 -10.25 -17.10 -11.88
N SER A 181 -9.09 -17.77 -12.08
CA SER A 181 -9.02 -19.15 -12.52
C SER A 181 -9.10 -20.15 -11.37
N GLN A 182 -8.44 -19.87 -10.24
CA GLN A 182 -8.35 -20.81 -9.14
C GLN A 182 -9.61 -20.78 -8.24
N LEU A 183 -10.15 -19.60 -7.96
CA LEU A 183 -11.29 -19.43 -7.06
C LEU A 183 -12.61 -19.57 -7.80
N ASP A 184 -12.90 -18.71 -8.76
CA ASP A 184 -14.16 -18.70 -9.52
C ASP A 184 -14.22 -19.74 -10.63
N ARG A 185 -13.08 -20.25 -11.12
CA ARG A 185 -12.96 -21.25 -12.19
C ARG A 185 -13.58 -20.84 -13.54
N ASP A 186 -13.84 -19.57 -13.70
CA ASP A 186 -14.29 -18.94 -14.94
C ASP A 186 -13.64 -17.55 -15.05
N PRO A 187 -12.33 -17.50 -15.41
CA PRO A 187 -11.59 -16.25 -15.42
C PRO A 187 -12.12 -15.24 -16.45
N VAL A 188 -12.72 -15.72 -17.53
CA VAL A 188 -13.31 -14.85 -18.54
C VAL A 188 -14.48 -14.08 -17.94
N LYS A 189 -15.45 -14.77 -17.36
CA LYS A 189 -16.64 -14.16 -16.75
C LYS A 189 -16.29 -13.30 -15.53
N HIS A 190 -15.34 -13.74 -14.68
CA HIS A 190 -14.85 -12.96 -13.55
C HIS A 190 -14.30 -11.60 -14.03
N LEU A 191 -13.37 -11.63 -14.98
CA LEU A 191 -12.74 -10.43 -15.50
C LEU A 191 -13.71 -9.54 -16.29
N ASP A 192 -14.67 -10.12 -17.02
CA ASP A 192 -15.70 -9.33 -17.70
C ASP A 192 -16.56 -8.52 -16.72
N ILE A 193 -16.87 -9.09 -15.52
CA ILE A 193 -17.56 -8.36 -14.47
C ILE A 193 -16.67 -7.27 -13.87
N VAL A 194 -15.42 -7.58 -13.52
CA VAL A 194 -14.46 -6.62 -12.93
C VAL A 194 -14.26 -5.43 -13.88
N PHE A 195 -13.90 -5.68 -15.12
CA PHE A 195 -13.66 -4.63 -16.10
C PHE A 195 -14.94 -3.87 -16.47
N GLY A 196 -16.08 -4.57 -16.58
CA GLY A 196 -17.37 -3.95 -16.87
C GLY A 196 -17.84 -3.00 -15.77
N LEU A 197 -17.68 -3.37 -14.49
CA LEU A 197 -17.99 -2.49 -13.37
C LEU A 197 -17.01 -1.31 -13.29
N ALA A 198 -15.71 -1.55 -13.48
CA ALA A 198 -14.72 -0.48 -13.48
C ALA A 198 -14.96 0.54 -14.60
N GLU A 199 -15.31 0.08 -15.80
CA GLU A 199 -15.69 0.96 -16.92
C GLU A 199 -16.96 1.74 -16.62
N LYS A 200 -17.99 1.09 -16.07
CA LYS A 200 -19.27 1.72 -15.72
C LYS A 200 -19.12 2.85 -14.69
N TYR A 201 -18.29 2.64 -13.67
CA TYR A 201 -18.08 3.60 -12.58
C TYR A 201 -16.83 4.47 -12.76
N GLN A 202 -16.06 4.27 -13.85
CA GLN A 202 -14.83 5.02 -14.17
C GLN A 202 -13.78 4.96 -13.05
N VAL A 203 -13.64 3.80 -12.41
CA VAL A 203 -12.66 3.54 -11.34
C VAL A 203 -11.48 2.70 -11.84
N GLU A 204 -10.42 2.66 -11.06
CA GLU A 204 -9.28 1.77 -11.26
C GLU A 204 -9.64 0.33 -10.90
N ILE A 205 -8.76 -0.61 -11.29
CA ILE A 205 -8.85 -2.03 -10.97
C ILE A 205 -7.64 -2.45 -10.15
N ASP A 206 -7.84 -3.31 -9.15
CA ASP A 206 -6.76 -4.01 -8.46
C ASP A 206 -7.13 -5.49 -8.29
N ILE A 207 -6.30 -6.37 -8.82
CA ILE A 207 -6.56 -7.81 -8.85
C ILE A 207 -5.56 -8.54 -7.93
N HIS A 208 -6.08 -9.19 -6.89
CA HIS A 208 -5.32 -10.17 -6.11
C HIS A 208 -5.04 -11.40 -6.97
N LEU A 209 -3.78 -11.69 -7.22
CA LEU A 209 -3.39 -12.87 -7.99
C LEU A 209 -2.39 -13.72 -7.20
N HIS A 210 -2.91 -14.75 -6.50
CA HIS A 210 -2.10 -15.73 -5.78
C HIS A 210 -1.81 -16.98 -6.64
N GLU A 211 -2.40 -17.07 -7.81
CA GLU A 211 -2.31 -18.22 -8.72
C GLU A 211 -0.86 -18.49 -9.13
N PRO A 212 -0.32 -19.69 -8.89
CA PRO A 212 1.10 -19.94 -9.12
C PRO A 212 1.42 -20.33 -10.56
N GLY A 213 2.64 -20.01 -11.00
CA GLY A 213 3.23 -20.53 -12.23
C GLY A 213 2.37 -20.26 -13.47
N HIS A 214 2.18 -21.27 -14.31
CA HIS A 214 1.47 -21.08 -15.59
C HIS A 214 -0.03 -20.75 -15.45
N LEU A 215 -0.66 -21.10 -14.32
CA LEU A 215 -2.05 -20.67 -14.08
C LEU A 215 -2.12 -19.16 -13.88
N GLY A 216 -1.22 -18.61 -13.08
CA GLY A 216 -1.14 -17.17 -12.90
C GLY A 216 -0.77 -16.43 -14.20
N VAL A 217 0.17 -16.98 -14.99
CA VAL A 217 0.49 -16.42 -16.32
C VAL A 217 -0.76 -16.36 -17.21
N PHE A 218 -1.55 -17.42 -17.25
CA PHE A 218 -2.79 -17.44 -18.05
C PHE A 218 -3.77 -16.36 -17.59
N SER A 219 -4.01 -16.22 -16.30
CA SER A 219 -4.89 -15.17 -15.76
C SER A 219 -4.34 -13.77 -16.03
N THR A 220 -3.02 -13.57 -15.88
CA THR A 220 -2.34 -12.31 -16.22
C THR A 220 -2.52 -11.98 -17.70
N GLU A 221 -2.32 -12.92 -18.62
CA GLU A 221 -2.51 -12.70 -20.06
C GLU A 221 -3.94 -12.25 -20.39
N LEU A 222 -4.95 -12.83 -19.75
CA LEU A 222 -6.35 -12.39 -19.89
C LEU A 222 -6.58 -10.95 -19.39
N VAL A 223 -5.86 -10.53 -18.34
CA VAL A 223 -5.89 -9.12 -17.88
C VAL A 223 -5.23 -8.21 -18.89
N LEU A 224 -4.03 -8.56 -19.41
CA LEU A 224 -3.30 -7.78 -20.41
C LEU A 224 -4.13 -7.58 -21.68
N GLU A 225 -4.82 -8.64 -22.14
CA GLU A 225 -5.73 -8.56 -23.30
C GLU A 225 -6.83 -7.52 -23.09
N ARG A 226 -7.47 -7.50 -21.91
CA ARG A 226 -8.53 -6.53 -21.59
C ARG A 226 -8.01 -5.11 -21.45
N VAL A 227 -6.84 -4.94 -20.80
CA VAL A 227 -6.21 -3.61 -20.71
C VAL A 227 -5.97 -3.01 -22.09
N ARG A 228 -5.47 -3.83 -23.05
CA ARG A 228 -5.28 -3.38 -24.43
C ARG A 228 -6.60 -3.08 -25.14
N ALA A 229 -7.56 -4.00 -25.02
CA ALA A 229 -8.84 -3.90 -25.73
C ALA A 229 -9.69 -2.71 -25.26
N LEU A 230 -9.66 -2.38 -23.97
CA LEU A 230 -10.49 -1.34 -23.36
C LEU A 230 -9.76 -0.01 -23.13
N GLY A 231 -8.46 0.07 -23.48
CA GLY A 231 -7.68 1.29 -23.29
C GLY A 231 -7.49 1.65 -21.82
N MET A 232 -7.31 0.65 -20.95
CA MET A 232 -7.18 0.84 -19.50
C MET A 232 -5.72 0.93 -19.01
N GLN A 233 -4.79 1.37 -19.86
CA GLN A 233 -3.41 1.60 -19.48
C GLN A 233 -3.33 2.60 -18.31
N GLY A 234 -2.51 2.27 -17.32
CA GLY A 234 -2.35 3.09 -16.12
C GLY A 234 -3.44 2.93 -15.07
N LYS A 235 -4.50 2.15 -15.32
CA LYS A 235 -5.66 1.98 -14.44
C LYS A 235 -5.74 0.61 -13.77
N VAL A 236 -4.77 -0.27 -13.97
CA VAL A 236 -4.79 -1.63 -13.43
C VAL A 236 -3.58 -1.86 -12.54
N THR A 237 -3.83 -2.40 -11.36
CA THR A 237 -2.82 -2.90 -10.43
C THR A 237 -2.96 -4.42 -10.33
N MET A 238 -1.83 -5.14 -10.34
CA MET A 238 -1.74 -6.55 -10.02
C MET A 238 -1.13 -6.70 -8.64
N SER A 239 -1.89 -7.23 -7.70
CA SER A 239 -1.43 -7.47 -6.32
C SER A 239 -0.92 -8.89 -6.17
N HIS A 240 0.19 -9.06 -5.45
CA HIS A 240 0.96 -10.30 -5.28
C HIS A 240 1.69 -10.76 -6.56
N ALA A 241 0.97 -11.14 -7.60
CA ALA A 241 1.50 -11.62 -8.89
C ALA A 241 2.63 -12.65 -8.72
N TYR A 242 2.39 -13.68 -7.89
CA TYR A 242 3.41 -14.68 -7.51
C TYR A 242 3.91 -15.51 -8.68
N GLU A 243 3.19 -15.55 -9.79
CA GLU A 243 3.61 -16.22 -11.01
C GLU A 243 4.92 -15.64 -11.56
N LEU A 244 5.15 -14.33 -11.43
CA LEU A 244 6.38 -13.69 -11.93
C LEU A 244 7.65 -14.28 -11.34
N GLY A 245 7.63 -14.67 -10.06
CA GLY A 245 8.74 -15.37 -9.42
C GLY A 245 8.66 -16.90 -9.55
N GLY A 246 7.56 -17.43 -10.09
CA GLY A 246 7.26 -18.86 -10.17
C GLY A 246 7.45 -19.49 -11.54
N VAL A 247 7.85 -18.71 -12.55
CA VAL A 247 8.11 -19.16 -13.93
C VAL A 247 9.56 -18.98 -14.32
N ASN A 248 9.93 -19.44 -15.52
CA ASN A 248 11.29 -19.24 -16.00
C ASN A 248 11.55 -17.73 -16.30
N GLU A 249 12.82 -17.35 -16.30
CA GLU A 249 13.27 -15.97 -16.44
C GLU A 249 12.75 -15.29 -17.72
N ALA A 250 12.69 -16.00 -18.84
CA ALA A 250 12.21 -15.44 -20.11
C ALA A 250 10.72 -15.07 -20.05
N THR A 251 9.90 -15.91 -19.41
CA THR A 251 8.47 -15.65 -19.22
C THR A 251 8.27 -14.47 -18.22
N SER A 252 9.01 -14.49 -17.10
CA SER A 252 8.95 -13.39 -16.12
C SER A 252 9.33 -12.05 -16.77
N ARG A 253 10.45 -12.01 -17.50
CA ARG A 253 10.91 -10.79 -18.19
C ARG A 253 9.85 -10.30 -19.19
N ARG A 254 9.28 -11.16 -20.02
CA ARG A 254 8.22 -10.81 -20.98
C ARG A 254 7.04 -10.14 -20.26
N LEU A 255 6.56 -10.71 -19.14
CA LEU A 255 5.45 -10.14 -18.40
C LEU A 255 5.80 -8.80 -17.76
N ILE A 256 7.00 -8.63 -17.23
CA ILE A 256 7.47 -7.34 -16.69
C ILE A 256 7.51 -6.28 -17.80
N ASP A 257 8.02 -6.62 -18.99
CA ASP A 257 8.07 -5.71 -20.12
C ASP A 257 6.64 -5.32 -20.58
N GLU A 258 5.69 -6.26 -20.58
CA GLU A 258 4.28 -6.00 -20.89
C GLU A 258 3.61 -5.12 -19.81
N PHE A 259 3.93 -5.31 -18.53
CA PHE A 259 3.46 -4.46 -17.45
C PHE A 259 3.95 -3.01 -17.62
N ALA A 260 5.23 -2.84 -17.98
CA ALA A 260 5.79 -1.52 -18.25
C ALA A 260 5.14 -0.86 -19.49
N GLU A 261 4.96 -1.62 -20.59
CA GLU A 261 4.33 -1.13 -21.84
C GLU A 261 2.89 -0.69 -21.61
N LEU A 262 2.11 -1.46 -20.85
CA LEU A 262 0.70 -1.21 -20.59
C LEU A 262 0.45 -0.35 -19.34
N ASP A 263 1.51 0.13 -18.73
CA ASP A 263 1.44 0.89 -17.48
C ASP A 263 0.61 0.17 -16.39
N ILE A 264 0.80 -1.13 -16.26
CA ILE A 264 0.21 -1.91 -15.18
C ILE A 264 1.06 -1.73 -13.93
N ALA A 265 0.41 -1.34 -12.84
CA ALA A 265 1.07 -1.23 -11.54
C ALA A 265 1.15 -2.59 -10.84
N MET A 266 2.03 -2.71 -9.87
CA MET A 266 2.17 -3.93 -9.07
C MET A 266 2.35 -3.62 -7.60
N ALA A 267 1.62 -4.34 -6.73
CA ALA A 267 1.74 -4.26 -5.29
C ALA A 267 2.28 -5.57 -4.70
N SER A 268 3.28 -5.47 -3.83
CA SER A 268 3.84 -6.59 -3.07
C SER A 268 3.61 -6.42 -1.58
N VAL A 269 3.57 -7.54 -0.87
CA VAL A 269 3.42 -7.58 0.58
C VAL A 269 4.65 -8.17 1.28
N ALA A 270 5.78 -8.26 0.58
CA ALA A 270 7.03 -8.85 1.06
C ALA A 270 6.84 -10.30 1.60
N PRO A 271 6.23 -11.23 0.84
CA PRO A 271 5.90 -12.54 1.36
C PRO A 271 7.17 -13.36 1.66
N ALA A 272 7.18 -14.03 2.81
CA ALA A 272 8.21 -15.03 3.11
C ALA A 272 7.93 -16.35 2.37
N ALA A 273 8.99 -17.06 2.00
CA ALA A 273 8.91 -18.39 1.41
C ALA A 273 8.06 -18.53 0.13
N ARG A 274 7.84 -17.46 -0.60
CA ARG A 274 7.24 -17.43 -1.94
C ARG A 274 8.32 -17.22 -2.99
N ASN A 275 8.00 -17.51 -4.24
CA ASN A 275 8.85 -17.17 -5.36
C ASN A 275 9.10 -15.66 -5.37
N GLN A 276 10.38 -15.29 -5.26
CA GLN A 276 10.73 -13.87 -5.11
C GLN A 276 10.61 -13.15 -6.45
N LEU A 277 10.02 -11.97 -6.38
CA LEU A 277 9.95 -11.04 -7.51
C LEU A 277 11.32 -10.41 -7.75
N SER A 278 11.68 -10.22 -9.01
CA SER A 278 12.86 -9.43 -9.36
C SER A 278 12.57 -7.94 -9.18
N LEU A 279 12.71 -7.43 -7.94
CA LEU A 279 12.43 -6.02 -7.62
C LEU A 279 13.28 -5.05 -8.45
N VAL A 280 14.53 -5.40 -8.69
CA VAL A 280 15.45 -4.58 -9.52
C VAL A 280 14.94 -4.49 -10.95
N ASP A 281 14.50 -5.61 -11.53
CA ASP A 281 13.95 -5.61 -12.89
C ASP A 281 12.64 -4.83 -12.98
N LEU A 282 11.71 -5.03 -12.03
CA LEU A 282 10.44 -4.30 -11.99
C LEU A 282 10.67 -2.79 -11.93
N VAL A 283 11.50 -2.31 -11.01
CA VAL A 283 11.81 -0.89 -10.87
C VAL A 283 12.55 -0.36 -12.11
N SER A 284 13.55 -1.08 -12.61
CA SER A 284 14.37 -0.62 -13.75
C SER A 284 13.58 -0.62 -15.08
N SER A 285 12.53 -1.43 -15.19
CA SER A 285 11.61 -1.40 -16.33
C SER A 285 10.55 -0.29 -16.22
N GLY A 286 10.54 0.47 -15.13
CA GLY A 286 9.60 1.57 -14.91
C GLY A 286 8.18 1.12 -14.54
N VAL A 287 7.99 -0.14 -14.10
CA VAL A 287 6.73 -0.61 -13.52
C VAL A 287 6.47 0.17 -12.24
N ARG A 288 5.27 0.75 -12.09
CA ARG A 288 4.85 1.36 -10.83
C ARG A 288 4.73 0.25 -9.78
N PHE A 289 5.65 0.25 -8.82
CA PHE A 289 5.76 -0.84 -7.85
C PHE A 289 5.70 -0.30 -6.43
N GLY A 290 4.78 -0.83 -5.61
CA GLY A 290 4.55 -0.42 -4.23
C GLY A 290 4.57 -1.57 -3.24
N LEU A 291 4.61 -1.22 -1.96
CA LEU A 291 4.60 -2.14 -0.83
C LEU A 291 3.33 -1.97 0.00
N GLY A 292 2.82 -3.06 0.54
CA GLY A 292 1.71 -3.07 1.48
C GLY A 292 1.93 -4.01 2.66
N GLU A 293 1.15 -3.78 3.69
CA GLU A 293 1.16 -4.58 4.93
C GLU A 293 0.36 -5.87 4.80
N ASP A 294 -0.61 -5.95 3.87
CA ASP A 294 -1.58 -7.03 3.76
C ASP A 294 -2.46 -7.16 5.02
N GLY A 295 -2.80 -8.36 5.42
CA GLY A 295 -3.51 -8.64 6.67
C GLY A 295 -2.74 -8.20 7.91
N GLN A 296 -3.45 -7.62 8.90
CA GLN A 296 -2.88 -7.02 10.09
C GLN A 296 -3.36 -7.78 11.34
N ARG A 297 -2.61 -8.82 11.77
CA ARG A 297 -3.00 -9.69 12.89
C ARG A 297 -4.43 -10.21 12.77
N ASP A 298 -4.83 -10.52 11.58
CA ASP A 298 -6.17 -10.99 11.24
C ASP A 298 -6.32 -12.51 11.38
N TYR A 299 -7.39 -13.04 10.82
CA TYR A 299 -7.63 -14.49 10.81
C TYR A 299 -6.86 -15.24 9.71
N TRP A 300 -6.14 -14.51 8.84
CA TRP A 300 -5.26 -15.06 7.82
C TRP A 300 -3.84 -15.22 8.33
N SER A 301 -3.37 -14.26 9.14
CA SER A 301 -1.98 -14.18 9.57
C SER A 301 -1.83 -13.51 10.93
N PRO A 302 -0.97 -14.02 11.82
CA PRO A 302 -0.67 -13.37 13.10
C PRO A 302 0.28 -12.19 12.98
N TYR A 303 0.81 -11.92 11.77
CA TYR A 303 1.80 -10.86 11.53
C TYR A 303 1.12 -9.52 11.28
N GLY A 304 1.93 -8.47 11.25
CA GLY A 304 1.52 -7.09 11.03
C GLY A 304 1.45 -6.27 12.32
N ASN A 305 1.83 -5.02 12.21
CA ASN A 305 1.88 -4.09 13.35
C ASN A 305 1.51 -2.65 12.98
N GLY A 306 1.11 -2.40 11.72
CA GLY A 306 0.78 -1.07 11.19
C GLY A 306 2.01 -0.20 10.95
N ASP A 307 3.17 -0.78 10.70
CA ASP A 307 4.43 -0.06 10.46
C ASP A 307 5.07 -0.45 9.13
N LEU A 308 4.84 0.33 8.10
CA LEU A 308 5.37 0.05 6.78
C LEU A 308 6.92 0.10 6.71
N LEU A 309 7.58 0.74 7.68
CA LEU A 309 9.04 0.67 7.80
C LEU A 309 9.49 -0.72 8.24
N ASP A 310 8.74 -1.38 9.11
CA ASP A 310 8.99 -2.80 9.47
C ASP A 310 8.76 -3.71 8.26
N ARG A 311 7.71 -3.46 7.48
CA ARG A 311 7.46 -4.18 6.22
C ARG A 311 8.56 -3.91 5.18
N THR A 312 9.13 -2.72 5.15
CA THR A 312 10.28 -2.38 4.30
C THR A 312 11.52 -3.21 4.65
N TRP A 313 11.80 -3.37 5.96
CA TRP A 313 12.84 -4.28 6.42
C TRP A 313 12.57 -5.72 5.95
N GLN A 314 11.34 -6.19 6.09
CA GLN A 314 10.95 -7.53 5.63
C GLN A 314 11.16 -7.67 4.11
N LEU A 315 10.82 -6.67 3.30
CA LEU A 315 11.04 -6.68 1.85
C LEU A 315 12.52 -6.82 1.52
N ALA A 316 13.39 -6.05 2.18
CA ALA A 316 14.84 -6.15 1.99
C ALA A 316 15.38 -7.50 2.44
N PHE A 317 14.93 -8.01 3.59
CA PHE A 317 15.37 -9.28 4.16
C PHE A 317 14.96 -10.48 3.32
N THR A 318 13.72 -10.57 2.90
CA THR A 318 13.23 -11.69 2.08
C THR A 318 13.86 -11.74 0.69
N ASN A 319 14.28 -10.58 0.15
CA ASN A 319 15.05 -10.49 -1.09
C ASN A 319 16.57 -10.66 -0.90
N ASN A 320 17.03 -10.94 0.33
CA ASN A 320 18.44 -11.11 0.65
C ASN A 320 19.31 -9.91 0.23
N PHE A 321 18.78 -8.70 0.24
CA PHE A 321 19.53 -7.49 -0.06
C PHE A 321 20.49 -7.16 1.08
N ARG A 322 21.74 -6.84 0.72
CA ARG A 322 22.83 -6.54 1.68
C ARG A 322 23.57 -5.24 1.35
N ARG A 323 23.29 -4.66 0.19
CA ARG A 323 23.87 -3.40 -0.26
C ARG A 323 22.90 -2.28 0.04
N ASP A 324 23.41 -1.15 0.52
CA ASP A 324 22.62 0.02 0.90
C ASP A 324 21.68 0.47 -0.22
N GLU A 325 22.18 0.54 -1.45
CA GLU A 325 21.38 0.98 -2.60
C GLU A 325 20.10 0.15 -2.81
N HIS A 326 20.14 -1.17 -2.55
CA HIS A 326 18.97 -2.06 -2.67
C HIS A 326 18.02 -1.96 -1.46
N ILE A 327 18.58 -1.78 -0.25
CA ILE A 327 17.77 -1.58 0.96
C ILE A 327 17.04 -0.24 0.87
N GLU A 328 17.73 0.80 0.43
CA GLU A 328 17.15 2.13 0.21
C GLU A 328 16.14 2.14 -0.96
N MET A 329 16.33 1.30 -1.99
CA MET A 329 15.32 1.08 -3.02
C MET A 329 14.03 0.51 -2.40
N CYS A 330 14.11 -0.43 -1.44
CA CYS A 330 12.93 -0.92 -0.73
C CYS A 330 12.21 0.22 0.01
N LEU A 331 12.95 1.15 0.61
CA LEU A 331 12.40 2.33 1.25
C LEU A 331 11.73 3.28 0.23
N ALA A 332 12.35 3.47 -0.94
CA ALA A 332 11.74 4.25 -2.03
C ALA A 332 10.45 3.59 -2.56
N ILE A 333 10.41 2.26 -2.64
CA ILE A 333 9.20 1.48 -2.99
C ILE A 333 8.08 1.72 -1.96
N ALA A 334 8.40 1.68 -0.65
CA ALA A 334 7.43 1.85 0.43
C ALA A 334 6.91 3.30 0.56
N THR A 335 7.54 4.26 -0.09
CA THR A 335 7.17 5.67 -0.09
C THR A 335 6.64 6.09 -1.46
N MET A 336 7.51 6.56 -2.34
CA MET A 336 7.12 7.11 -3.65
C MET A 336 6.72 6.04 -4.67
N GLY A 337 7.22 4.80 -4.55
CA GLY A 337 6.74 3.68 -5.35
C GLY A 337 5.23 3.48 -5.14
N GLY A 338 4.78 3.37 -3.90
CA GLY A 338 3.37 3.28 -3.55
C GLY A 338 2.58 4.53 -3.96
N ALA A 339 3.12 5.74 -3.73
CA ALA A 339 2.48 6.98 -4.15
C ALA A 339 2.21 7.02 -5.67
N SER A 340 3.10 6.45 -6.49
CA SER A 340 2.93 6.38 -7.94
C SER A 340 1.82 5.43 -8.39
N ILE A 341 1.44 4.46 -7.56
CA ILE A 341 0.27 3.59 -7.79
C ILE A 341 -1.01 4.36 -7.51
N MET A 342 -1.08 5.07 -6.39
CA MET A 342 -2.27 5.80 -5.98
C MET A 342 -2.51 7.07 -6.80
N SER A 343 -1.47 7.63 -7.42
CA SER A 343 -1.58 8.83 -8.25
C SER A 343 -0.56 8.82 -9.38
N GLN A 344 -1.03 8.84 -10.62
CA GLN A 344 -0.17 8.94 -11.80
C GLN A 344 0.63 10.25 -11.88
N ALA A 345 0.26 11.27 -11.10
CA ALA A 345 1.00 12.53 -11.00
C ALA A 345 2.26 12.40 -10.11
N SER A 346 2.36 11.33 -9.32
CA SER A 346 3.53 11.06 -8.49
C SER A 346 4.70 10.53 -9.31
N PRO A 347 5.95 10.90 -8.98
CA PRO A 347 7.13 10.38 -9.69
C PRO A 347 7.22 8.86 -9.57
N ARG A 348 7.60 8.21 -10.67
CA ARG A 348 7.91 6.77 -10.71
C ARG A 348 9.35 6.52 -10.32
N LEU A 349 9.60 5.35 -9.79
CA LEU A 349 10.93 4.80 -9.70
C LEU A 349 11.29 4.16 -11.04
N THR A 350 12.47 4.47 -11.56
CA THR A 350 13.02 3.95 -12.82
C THR A 350 14.42 3.36 -12.66
N GLY A 351 14.96 3.46 -11.45
CA GLY A 351 16.29 2.95 -11.11
C GLY A 351 16.49 2.73 -9.63
N VAL A 352 17.42 1.86 -9.29
CA VAL A 352 17.75 1.46 -7.91
C VAL A 352 18.13 2.66 -7.02
N GLN A 353 18.68 3.73 -7.63
CA GLN A 353 19.16 4.91 -6.90
C GLN A 353 18.14 6.06 -6.82
N ASP A 354 16.94 5.89 -7.33
CA ASP A 354 15.93 6.94 -7.31
C ASP A 354 15.46 7.23 -5.87
N ARG A 355 15.50 8.50 -5.49
CA ARG A 355 15.13 9.01 -4.16
C ARG A 355 14.24 10.25 -4.27
N PRO A 356 13.08 10.16 -4.94
CA PRO A 356 12.18 11.31 -5.13
C PRO A 356 11.41 11.67 -3.86
N GLY A 357 10.68 12.80 -3.90
CA GLY A 357 9.67 13.18 -2.92
C GLY A 357 10.16 14.12 -1.80
N THR A 358 11.39 14.65 -1.90
CA THR A 358 11.91 15.63 -0.94
C THR A 358 12.52 16.87 -1.62
N ALA A 359 12.25 17.06 -2.91
CA ALA A 359 12.73 18.20 -3.68
C ALA A 359 11.75 19.38 -3.65
N VAL A 360 12.21 20.56 -4.04
CA VAL A 360 11.34 21.74 -4.22
C VAL A 360 10.24 21.42 -5.24
N GLY A 361 8.99 21.70 -4.87
CA GLY A 361 7.79 21.39 -5.64
C GLY A 361 7.08 20.10 -5.24
N ASP A 362 7.75 19.19 -4.54
CA ASP A 362 7.12 17.96 -4.04
C ASP A 362 6.06 18.25 -2.96
N ARG A 363 5.08 17.35 -2.83
CA ARG A 363 4.09 17.41 -1.74
C ARG A 363 4.79 17.25 -0.40
N ALA A 364 4.34 18.02 0.58
CA ALA A 364 4.85 17.92 1.95
C ALA A 364 4.12 16.86 2.77
N ASP A 365 4.01 15.66 2.21
CA ASP A 365 3.65 14.43 2.90
C ASP A 365 4.96 13.74 3.27
N LEU A 366 5.42 13.94 4.49
CA LEU A 366 6.78 13.66 4.90
C LEU A 366 6.81 12.91 6.24
N VAL A 367 7.90 12.19 6.48
CA VAL A 367 8.20 11.61 7.79
C VAL A 367 9.64 11.89 8.19
N LEU A 368 9.83 12.35 9.42
CA LEU A 368 11.14 12.43 10.06
C LEU A 368 11.38 11.14 10.84
N VAL A 369 12.51 10.51 10.62
CA VAL A 369 12.87 9.22 11.25
C VAL A 369 14.32 9.28 11.73
N ASP A 370 14.60 8.73 12.91
CA ASP A 370 15.97 8.54 13.37
C ASP A 370 16.72 7.56 12.47
N GLY A 371 17.98 7.85 12.24
CA GLY A 371 18.89 6.99 11.49
C GLY A 371 20.15 7.75 11.04
N GLU A 372 21.27 7.08 11.02
CA GLU A 372 22.52 7.63 10.47
C GLU A 372 22.43 7.71 8.94
N THR A 373 21.82 6.71 8.33
CA THR A 373 21.57 6.58 6.89
C THR A 373 20.15 6.02 6.67
N PRO A 374 19.57 6.12 5.46
CA PRO A 374 18.31 5.44 5.17
C PRO A 374 18.36 3.93 5.41
N THR A 375 19.50 3.28 5.13
CA THR A 375 19.71 1.86 5.46
C THR A 375 19.60 1.61 6.97
N SER A 376 20.26 2.41 7.83
CA SER A 376 20.18 2.22 9.28
C SER A 376 18.75 2.45 9.79
N ALA A 377 18.02 3.41 9.25
CA ALA A 377 16.61 3.62 9.60
C ALA A 377 15.75 2.38 9.30
N VAL A 378 15.97 1.71 8.16
CA VAL A 378 15.31 0.43 7.83
C VAL A 378 15.74 -0.68 8.79
N MET A 379 17.02 -0.73 9.20
CA MET A 379 17.50 -1.77 10.12
C MET A 379 16.99 -1.56 11.54
N ASP A 380 17.00 -0.33 12.05
CA ASP A 380 16.69 -0.01 13.44
C ASP A 380 15.20 0.22 13.69
N ARG A 381 14.47 0.69 12.68
CA ARG A 381 13.02 0.98 12.76
C ARG A 381 12.67 1.85 13.97
N GLY A 382 13.43 2.94 14.13
CA GLY A 382 13.29 3.88 15.24
C GLY A 382 11.84 4.37 15.43
N THR A 383 11.48 4.64 16.68
CA THR A 383 10.10 5.06 17.06
C THR A 383 9.95 6.56 17.24
N ASP A 384 11.03 7.34 17.26
CA ASP A 384 10.98 8.80 17.27
C ASP A 384 10.66 9.29 15.85
N ARG A 385 9.37 9.50 15.57
CA ARG A 385 8.87 9.93 14.26
C ARG A 385 7.98 11.14 14.39
N THR A 386 8.17 12.09 13.47
CA THR A 386 7.25 13.21 13.23
C THR A 386 6.69 13.05 11.83
N VAL A 387 5.36 13.08 11.68
CA VAL A 387 4.66 12.81 10.43
C VAL A 387 3.94 14.05 9.96
N LEU A 388 4.11 14.37 8.69
CA LEU A 388 3.42 15.47 8.03
C LEU A 388 2.51 14.97 6.91
N HIS A 389 1.32 15.55 6.84
CA HIS A 389 0.39 15.38 5.72
C HIS A 389 -0.07 16.76 5.25
N ASP A 390 -0.04 16.99 3.93
CA ASP A 390 -0.37 18.26 3.30
C ASP A 390 0.31 19.47 3.98
N GLY A 391 1.57 19.27 4.40
CA GLY A 391 2.38 20.30 5.04
C GLY A 391 2.04 20.61 6.49
N ARG A 392 1.23 19.81 7.16
CA ARG A 392 0.90 19.93 8.59
C ARG A 392 1.42 18.75 9.36
N VAL A 393 1.88 18.97 10.59
CA VAL A 393 2.26 17.86 11.48
C VAL A 393 1.00 17.17 11.95
N VAL A 394 0.82 15.92 11.56
CA VAL A 394 -0.38 15.11 11.89
C VAL A 394 -0.11 14.08 12.99
N ALA A 395 1.16 13.71 13.20
CA ALA A 395 1.54 12.82 14.30
C ALA A 395 2.96 13.13 14.80
N ASP A 396 3.20 12.89 16.09
CA ASP A 396 4.51 13.03 16.70
C ASP A 396 4.66 12.00 17.84
N GLY A 397 5.86 11.41 17.98
CA GLY A 397 6.15 10.41 19.00
C GLY A 397 5.17 9.22 19.01
N LEU A 398 4.78 8.74 17.83
CA LEU A 398 3.80 7.66 17.60
C LEU A 398 2.37 7.97 18.11
N ARG A 399 1.97 9.22 18.13
CA ARG A 399 0.60 9.66 18.47
C ARG A 399 0.07 10.59 17.41
N VAL A 400 -1.13 10.34 16.93
CA VAL A 400 -1.87 11.26 16.06
C VAL A 400 -2.28 12.48 16.87
N LEU A 401 -2.08 13.66 16.30
CA LEU A 401 -2.44 14.92 16.93
C LEU A 401 -3.90 15.25 16.62
N ALA A 402 -4.61 15.74 17.63
CA ALA A 402 -5.95 16.31 17.43
C ALA A 402 -5.82 17.68 16.76
N HIS A 403 -6.58 17.91 15.71
CA HIS A 403 -6.68 19.17 15.01
C HIS A 403 -8.04 19.83 15.24
#